data_f63bf1f16b82759398e656bf826e75eb
#
_entry.id   f63bf1f16b82759398e656bf826e75eb
#
_cell.length_a   1.000
_cell.length_b   1.000
_cell.length_c   1.000
_cell.angle_alpha   90.00
_cell.angle_beta   90.00
_cell.angle_gamma   90.00
#
_symmetry.space_group_name_H-M   'P 1'
#
loop_
_entity.id
_entity.type
_entity.pdbx_description
1 polymer ?
#
loop_
_entity_poly.entity_id
_entity_poly.type
_entity_poly.pdbx_seq_one_letter_code
_entity_poly.pdbx_strand_id
1 'polypeptide(L)'
;MRMRWQRGLRHLARAALGLCLLLPALPAAAQVRIKDIADIEGVRDNQLVGYGLVVGLNGTGDRLRSAAFTRQSLIGVLERLGVNTRDQERQLDTRNVAAVMVTANLPPFTRPGSRIDVTVST
;
A
#
# COMPACT_ATOMS: atom_id res chain seq x y z
N MET A 1 34.83 26.50 61.56
CA MET A 1 35.68 26.61 60.38
C MET A 1 35.17 25.75 59.16
N ARG A 2 33.86 25.48 59.09
CA ARG A 2 33.27 24.59 58.05
C ARG A 2 32.42 25.32 56.99
N MET A 3 32.24 26.62 57.07
CA MET A 3 31.23 27.32 56.28
C MET A 3 31.74 28.04 55.01
N ARG A 4 33.03 28.08 54.78
CA ARG A 4 33.62 28.79 53.60
C ARG A 4 33.81 27.89 52.38
N TRP A 5 33.90 26.60 52.55
CA TRP A 5 34.12 25.63 51.43
C TRP A 5 32.88 25.39 50.58
N GLN A 6 31.70 25.47 51.18
CA GLN A 6 30.46 25.23 50.43
C GLN A 6 30.09 26.34 49.42
N ARG A 7 30.60 27.56 49.61
CA ARG A 7 30.35 28.65 48.69
C ARG A 7 31.17 28.47 47.40
N GLY A 8 32.38 27.99 47.50
CA GLY A 8 33.23 27.75 46.32
C GLY A 8 32.70 26.64 45.40
N LEU A 9 32.20 25.55 45.97
CA LEU A 9 31.60 24.43 45.21
C LEU A 9 30.33 24.85 44.41
N ARG A 10 29.54 25.75 45.00
CA ARG A 10 28.34 26.26 44.34
C ARG A 10 28.66 27.16 43.14
N HIS A 11 29.72 27.92 43.19
CA HIS A 11 30.17 28.76 42.07
C HIS A 11 30.80 27.92 40.96
N LEU A 12 31.58 26.88 41.31
CA LEU A 12 32.14 25.94 40.34
C LEU A 12 31.07 25.12 39.65
N ALA A 13 30.04 24.66 40.37
CA ALA A 13 28.92 23.93 39.79
C ALA A 13 28.07 24.80 38.84
N ARG A 14 27.89 26.08 39.19
CA ARG A 14 27.19 27.04 38.30
C ARG A 14 28.02 27.42 37.08
N ALA A 15 29.33 27.53 37.21
CA ALA A 15 30.21 27.79 36.06
C ALA A 15 30.26 26.56 35.12
N ALA A 16 30.33 25.36 35.67
CA ALA A 16 30.28 24.12 34.86
C ALA A 16 28.96 23.95 34.13
N LEU A 17 27.82 24.27 34.80
CA LEU A 17 26.49 24.22 34.18
C LEU A 17 26.35 25.26 33.06
N GLY A 18 26.91 26.48 33.23
CA GLY A 18 26.93 27.51 32.23
C GLY A 18 27.79 27.18 31.01
N LEU A 19 28.90 26.46 31.23
CA LEU A 19 29.79 26.01 30.16
C LEU A 19 29.18 24.87 29.33
N CYS A 20 28.37 23.97 29.95
CA CYS A 20 27.65 22.95 29.21
C CYS A 20 26.54 23.51 28.29
N LEU A 21 25.94 24.66 28.66
CA LEU A 21 24.90 25.30 27.86
C LEU A 21 25.45 26.07 26.64
N LEU A 22 26.78 26.29 26.60
CA LEU A 22 27.48 26.97 25.49
C LEU A 22 28.06 26.02 24.44
N LEU A 23 27.83 24.70 24.57
CA LEU A 23 28.18 23.77 23.48
C LEU A 23 27.29 24.06 22.28
N PRO A 24 27.86 24.52 21.14
CA PRO A 24 27.07 24.71 19.93
C PRO A 24 26.47 23.35 19.54
N ALA A 25 25.16 23.31 19.38
CA ALA A 25 24.47 22.17 18.79
C ALA A 25 25.05 21.95 17.39
N LEU A 26 25.91 20.96 17.25
CA LEU A 26 26.42 20.55 15.94
C LEU A 26 25.24 20.28 15.04
N PRO A 27 25.11 20.92 13.88
CA PRO A 27 24.03 20.60 12.96
C PRO A 27 24.19 19.14 12.56
N ALA A 28 23.20 18.32 12.90
CA ALA A 28 23.08 16.97 12.38
C ALA A 28 22.87 17.12 10.87
N ALA A 29 23.92 16.97 10.09
CA ALA A 29 23.82 16.93 8.64
C ALA A 29 22.99 15.70 8.28
N ALA A 30 21.72 15.91 7.99
CA ALA A 30 20.87 14.88 7.44
C ALA A 30 21.45 14.51 6.07
N GLN A 31 22.14 13.39 5.98
CA GLN A 31 22.64 12.85 4.72
C GLN A 31 21.44 12.31 3.94
N VAL A 32 20.94 13.12 3.03
CA VAL A 32 19.96 12.67 2.04
C VAL A 32 20.69 11.81 1.02
N ARG A 33 20.27 10.58 0.86
CA ARG A 33 20.82 9.66 -0.15
C ARG A 33 20.26 10.04 -1.51
N ILE A 34 21.09 9.98 -2.54
CA ILE A 34 20.65 10.26 -3.93
C ILE A 34 19.42 9.45 -4.32
N LYS A 35 19.31 8.21 -3.86
CA LYS A 35 18.16 7.33 -4.08
C LYS A 35 16.84 7.86 -3.51
N ASP A 36 16.88 8.78 -2.55
CA ASP A 36 15.70 9.32 -1.89
C ASP A 36 15.15 10.57 -2.59
N ILE A 37 15.95 11.15 -3.51
CA ILE A 37 15.62 12.40 -4.23
C ILE A 37 15.72 12.28 -5.75
N ALA A 38 16.26 11.17 -6.28
CA ALA A 38 16.44 10.96 -7.72
C ALA A 38 15.68 9.71 -8.17
N ASP A 39 14.74 9.88 -9.08
CA ASP A 39 14.18 8.81 -9.88
C ASP A 39 14.97 8.70 -11.18
N ILE A 40 15.44 7.50 -11.49
CA ILE A 40 16.12 7.24 -12.76
C ILE A 40 15.03 7.10 -13.82
N GLU A 41 15.08 7.93 -14.85
CA GLU A 41 14.15 7.88 -15.97
C GLU A 41 14.18 6.49 -16.62
N GLY A 42 12.99 5.85 -16.74
CA GLY A 42 12.86 4.49 -17.25
C GLY A 42 12.85 3.37 -16.18
N VAL A 43 13.16 3.68 -14.92
CA VAL A 43 13.10 2.73 -13.80
C VAL A 43 11.95 3.13 -12.88
N ARG A 44 10.72 2.89 -13.33
CA ARG A 44 9.50 3.18 -12.57
C ARG A 44 8.66 1.92 -12.41
N ASP A 45 7.97 1.85 -11.28
CA ASP A 45 6.94 0.83 -11.09
C ASP A 45 5.81 1.06 -12.07
N ASN A 46 5.36 -0.01 -12.71
CA ASN A 46 4.24 0.05 -13.64
C ASN A 46 2.96 -0.31 -12.88
N GLN A 47 2.04 0.64 -12.80
CA GLN A 47 0.76 0.39 -12.17
C GLN A 47 -0.14 -0.39 -13.13
N LEU A 48 -0.56 -1.57 -12.70
CA LEU A 48 -1.47 -2.44 -13.42
C LEU A 48 -2.87 -2.32 -12.83
N VAL A 49 -3.87 -2.20 -13.69
CA VAL A 49 -5.28 -2.17 -13.32
C VAL A 49 -6.01 -3.18 -14.18
N GLY A 50 -6.83 -3.99 -13.56
CA GLY A 50 -7.68 -4.96 -14.23
C GLY A 50 -8.97 -5.18 -13.48
N TYR A 51 -9.86 -5.96 -14.05
CA TYR A 51 -11.04 -6.43 -13.34
C TYR A 51 -11.19 -7.94 -13.52
N GLY A 52 -11.92 -8.56 -12.59
CA GLY A 52 -12.17 -9.98 -12.60
C GLY A 52 -13.46 -10.34 -11.87
N LEU A 53 -13.72 -11.63 -11.81
CA LEU A 53 -14.82 -12.18 -11.04
C LEU A 53 -14.26 -13.07 -9.92
N VAL A 54 -14.77 -12.89 -8.73
CA VAL A 54 -14.60 -13.82 -7.62
C VAL A 54 -15.80 -14.75 -7.61
N VAL A 55 -15.55 -16.05 -7.62
CA VAL A 55 -16.58 -17.09 -7.63
C VAL A 55 -16.49 -17.96 -6.37
N GLY A 56 -17.58 -18.62 -6.04
CA GLY A 56 -17.63 -19.51 -4.87
C GLY A 56 -17.93 -18.79 -3.56
N LEU A 57 -18.50 -17.59 -3.62
CA LEU A 57 -18.93 -16.84 -2.45
C LEU A 57 -20.21 -17.47 -1.87
N ASN A 58 -20.23 -17.65 -0.54
CA ASN A 58 -21.39 -18.25 0.14
C ASN A 58 -22.51 -17.21 0.39
N GLY A 59 -23.18 -16.81 -0.68
CA GLY A 59 -24.31 -15.86 -0.60
C GLY A 59 -23.92 -14.41 -0.32
N THR A 60 -22.61 -14.08 -0.30
CA THR A 60 -22.07 -12.74 -0.02
C THR A 60 -21.68 -11.97 -1.28
N GLY A 61 -21.89 -12.57 -2.44
CA GLY A 61 -21.62 -11.92 -3.74
C GLY A 61 -22.70 -10.95 -4.19
N ASP A 62 -22.51 -10.42 -5.39
CA ASP A 62 -23.42 -9.47 -6.01
C ASP A 62 -24.78 -10.10 -6.34
N ARG A 63 -25.82 -9.27 -6.27
CA ARG A 63 -27.14 -9.64 -6.79
C ARG A 63 -27.14 -9.42 -8.29
N LEU A 64 -27.06 -10.49 -9.08
CA LEU A 64 -26.99 -10.41 -10.54
C LEU A 64 -28.18 -9.67 -11.19
N ARG A 65 -29.34 -9.63 -10.50
CA ARG A 65 -30.50 -8.84 -10.99
C ARG A 65 -30.24 -7.35 -11.01
N SER A 66 -29.51 -6.82 -10.04
CA SER A 66 -29.19 -5.38 -9.91
C SER A 66 -27.79 -5.03 -10.39
N ALA A 67 -26.87 -5.99 -10.40
CA ALA A 67 -25.48 -5.83 -10.80
C ALA A 67 -25.31 -6.19 -12.29
N ALA A 68 -25.69 -5.30 -13.17
CA ALA A 68 -25.63 -5.54 -14.61
C ALA A 68 -24.21 -5.81 -15.12
N PHE A 69 -23.22 -5.14 -14.56
CA PHE A 69 -21.82 -5.33 -14.92
C PHE A 69 -21.32 -6.72 -14.54
N THR A 70 -21.57 -7.17 -13.31
CA THR A 70 -21.20 -8.52 -12.83
C THR A 70 -21.85 -9.60 -13.66
N ARG A 71 -23.13 -9.42 -14.01
CA ARG A 71 -23.87 -10.34 -14.88
C ARG A 71 -23.24 -10.43 -16.26
N GLN A 72 -22.96 -9.29 -16.90
CA GLN A 72 -22.35 -9.26 -18.23
C GLN A 72 -20.97 -9.88 -18.25
N SER A 73 -20.17 -9.64 -17.22
CA SER A 73 -18.84 -10.23 -17.07
C SER A 73 -18.92 -11.76 -16.89
N LEU A 74 -19.88 -12.23 -16.12
CA LEU A 74 -20.10 -13.68 -15.93
C LEU A 74 -20.52 -14.35 -17.24
N ILE A 75 -21.44 -13.75 -17.99
CA ILE A 75 -21.86 -14.25 -19.30
C ILE A 75 -20.66 -14.34 -20.24
N GLY A 76 -19.84 -13.29 -20.32
CA GLY A 76 -18.66 -13.29 -21.17
C GLY A 76 -17.63 -14.35 -20.81
N VAL A 77 -17.47 -14.67 -19.52
CA VAL A 77 -16.60 -15.78 -19.07
C VAL A 77 -17.19 -17.13 -19.47
N LEU A 78 -18.51 -17.34 -19.25
CA LEU A 78 -19.19 -18.60 -19.60
C LEU A 78 -19.15 -18.84 -21.10
N GLU A 79 -19.39 -17.83 -21.93
CA GLU A 79 -19.29 -17.92 -23.39
C GLU A 79 -17.89 -18.31 -23.86
N ARG A 80 -16.84 -17.75 -23.24
CA ARG A 80 -15.43 -18.12 -23.52
C ARG A 80 -15.13 -19.59 -23.15
N LEU A 81 -15.82 -20.10 -22.15
CA LEU A 81 -15.74 -21.51 -21.75
C LEU A 81 -16.64 -22.43 -22.61
N GLY A 82 -17.32 -21.90 -23.62
CA GLY A 82 -18.19 -22.66 -24.52
C GLY A 82 -19.61 -22.91 -24.01
N VAL A 83 -19.98 -22.26 -22.90
CA VAL A 83 -21.33 -22.39 -22.35
C VAL A 83 -22.24 -21.34 -23.00
N ASN A 84 -23.30 -21.78 -23.69
CA ASN A 84 -24.29 -20.88 -24.26
C ASN A 84 -25.28 -20.43 -23.19
N THR A 85 -25.28 -19.14 -22.90
CA THR A 85 -26.10 -18.53 -21.85
C THR A 85 -27.24 -17.65 -22.39
N ARG A 86 -27.32 -17.47 -23.70
CA ARG A 86 -28.23 -16.48 -24.35
C ARG A 86 -29.70 -16.68 -24.01
N ASP A 87 -30.14 -17.92 -23.87
CA ASP A 87 -31.54 -18.24 -23.56
C ASP A 87 -31.85 -18.22 -22.06
N GLN A 88 -30.79 -18.18 -21.21
CA GLN A 88 -30.89 -18.31 -19.76
C GLN A 88 -30.43 -17.08 -18.99
N GLU A 89 -30.11 -16.00 -19.63
CA GLU A 89 -29.59 -14.77 -19.01
C GLU A 89 -30.48 -14.24 -17.86
N ARG A 90 -31.81 -14.38 -18.03
CA ARG A 90 -32.80 -13.92 -17.03
C ARG A 90 -32.92 -14.87 -15.82
N GLN A 91 -32.45 -16.10 -15.97
CA GLN A 91 -32.53 -17.13 -14.93
C GLN A 91 -31.22 -17.18 -14.08
N LEU A 92 -30.17 -16.49 -14.54
CA LEU A 92 -28.94 -16.36 -13.78
C LEU A 92 -29.20 -15.46 -12.57
N ASP A 93 -29.57 -16.08 -11.46
CA ASP A 93 -29.75 -15.42 -10.17
C ASP A 93 -28.90 -16.15 -9.12
N THR A 94 -27.71 -15.65 -8.89
CA THR A 94 -26.80 -16.19 -7.88
C THR A 94 -26.21 -15.04 -7.07
N ARG A 95 -25.78 -15.34 -5.85
CA ARG A 95 -25.05 -14.43 -4.96
C ARG A 95 -23.67 -14.99 -4.62
N ASN A 96 -23.19 -15.91 -5.44
CA ASN A 96 -21.92 -16.59 -5.23
C ASN A 96 -20.80 -16.02 -6.09
N VAL A 97 -21.07 -14.90 -6.77
CA VAL A 97 -20.14 -14.23 -7.68
C VAL A 97 -20.13 -12.73 -7.37
N ALA A 98 -18.96 -12.13 -7.39
CA ALA A 98 -18.80 -10.68 -7.29
C ALA A 98 -17.79 -10.17 -8.33
N ALA A 99 -18.07 -9.01 -8.92
CA ALA A 99 -17.09 -8.31 -9.73
C ALA A 99 -16.10 -7.58 -8.82
N VAL A 100 -14.83 -7.63 -9.17
CA VAL A 100 -13.75 -7.00 -8.41
C VAL A 100 -12.81 -6.23 -9.32
N MET A 101 -12.30 -5.13 -8.81
CA MET A 101 -11.18 -4.41 -9.40
C MET A 101 -9.89 -4.93 -8.77
N VAL A 102 -8.89 -5.17 -9.61
CA VAL A 102 -7.58 -5.66 -9.21
C VAL A 102 -6.54 -4.62 -9.60
N THR A 103 -5.75 -4.20 -8.65
CA THR A 103 -4.63 -3.28 -8.86
C THR A 103 -3.34 -3.91 -8.38
N ALA A 104 -2.26 -3.67 -9.08
CA ALA A 104 -0.92 -4.15 -8.72
C ALA A 104 0.14 -3.16 -9.18
N ASN A 105 1.28 -3.19 -8.51
CA ASN A 105 2.48 -2.50 -8.96
C ASN A 105 3.47 -3.54 -9.50
N LEU A 106 3.86 -3.37 -10.74
CA LEU A 106 4.89 -4.21 -11.37
C LEU A 106 6.24 -3.50 -11.21
N PRO A 107 7.15 -4.02 -10.37
CA PRO A 107 8.48 -3.46 -10.23
C PRO A 107 9.27 -3.49 -11.54
N PRO A 108 10.17 -2.53 -11.76
CA PRO A 108 11.04 -2.54 -12.94
C PRO A 108 11.91 -3.78 -12.95
N PHE A 109 12.25 -4.27 -14.13
CA PHE A 109 13.07 -5.47 -14.35
C PHE A 109 12.48 -6.80 -13.84
N THR A 110 11.18 -6.85 -13.59
CA THR A 110 10.48 -8.08 -13.22
C THR A 110 10.57 -9.11 -14.36
N ARG A 111 10.96 -10.33 -14.02
CA ARG A 111 11.09 -11.42 -15.00
C ARG A 111 9.76 -12.16 -15.17
N PRO A 112 9.49 -12.74 -16.35
CA PRO A 112 8.35 -13.62 -16.54
C PRO A 112 8.34 -14.75 -15.49
N GLY A 113 7.17 -15.00 -14.87
CA GLY A 113 7.01 -15.98 -13.81
C GLY A 113 7.23 -15.45 -12.38
N SER A 114 7.64 -14.20 -12.21
CA SER A 114 7.69 -13.56 -10.90
C SER A 114 6.28 -13.41 -10.32
N ARG A 115 6.17 -13.55 -8.99
CA ARG A 115 4.93 -13.28 -8.26
C ARG A 115 4.88 -11.81 -7.86
N ILE A 116 3.72 -11.22 -7.99
CA ILE A 116 3.42 -9.85 -7.55
C ILE A 116 2.23 -9.88 -6.60
N ASP A 117 2.22 -8.99 -5.65
CA ASP A 117 1.08 -8.78 -4.77
C ASP A 117 0.04 -7.93 -5.48
N VAL A 118 -1.23 -8.27 -5.28
CA VAL A 118 -2.37 -7.57 -5.87
C VAL A 118 -3.32 -7.10 -4.79
N THR A 119 -3.90 -5.93 -4.98
CA THR A 119 -5.01 -5.44 -4.16
C THR A 119 -6.31 -5.70 -4.90
N VAL A 120 -7.26 -6.31 -4.21
CA VAL A 120 -8.59 -6.63 -4.74
C VAL A 120 -9.62 -5.81 -3.98
N SER A 121 -10.48 -5.11 -4.71
CA SER A 121 -11.57 -4.30 -4.16
C SER A 121 -12.88 -4.54 -4.91
N THR A 122 -14.00 -4.43 -4.21
CA THR A 122 -15.38 -4.53 -4.75
C THR A 122 -16.01 -3.17 -4.83
#